data_c1db6c673f47bc19a8e427b0e6b7672f
#
_entry.id   c1db6c673f47bc19a8e427b0e6b7672f
#
_cell.length_a   1.000
_cell.length_b   1.000
_cell.length_c   1.000
_cell.angle_alpha   90.00
_cell.angle_beta   90.00
_cell.angle_gamma   90.00
#
_symmetry.space_group_name_H-M   'P 1'
#
loop_
_entity.id
_entity.type
_entity.pdbx_description
1 polymer ?
#
loop_
_entity_poly.entity_id
_entity_poly.type
_entity_poly.pdbx_seq_one_letter_code
_entity_poly.pdbx_strand_id
1 'polypeptide(L)'
;MSRILHVDTARGWRGGQNQVLLTAQGMAARGEDVALACRAGAELESRARAAGLAVRPVPFRGDLWPPAVAALAAVLRAEKPEVVQLHDPHAVSAGLLASRLVGRTLATTRLVATRRVDFPLKGALSRAKYRACDRVIAVSEAIRKVLLRARLPEERLRIVYEGVGDRAPEDGGRAALAELGVPEAAPVVGNVAALTGHKDHATLLEAAALVARSRPDVRFVVAGTGEKQAELLDLRRRLGLEARVIFAGFRRDLDRLFPAFDVFCLTSRLEGLGTSLLDAMAFGRPIVATAAGGIPEAVVDGITGRLVPVGDAGALASALLEVIADPARGREMGKAGRRLFLERFTDARMVEGTLRVYAELRT
;
A
#
# COMPACT_ATOMS: atom_id res chain seq x y z
N MET A 1 25.13 -2.19 -13.72
CA MET A 1 24.58 -0.96 -13.12
C MET A 1 23.67 -0.32 -14.13
N SER A 2 22.36 -0.24 -13.85
CA SER A 2 21.38 0.34 -14.76
C SER A 2 20.97 1.71 -14.28
N ARG A 3 20.73 2.61 -15.24
CA ARG A 3 20.13 3.92 -14.94
C ARG A 3 18.62 3.80 -14.93
N ILE A 4 18.01 4.02 -13.76
CA ILE A 4 16.59 3.84 -13.52
C ILE A 4 15.99 5.17 -13.07
N LEU A 5 14.91 5.58 -13.74
CA LEU A 5 14.12 6.74 -13.32
C LEU A 5 12.75 6.28 -12.81
N HIS A 6 12.48 6.49 -11.53
CA HIS A 6 11.13 6.33 -11.00
C HIS A 6 10.33 7.63 -11.18
N VAL A 7 9.05 7.53 -11.56
CA VAL A 7 8.16 8.69 -11.74
C VAL A 7 6.90 8.49 -10.92
N ASP A 8 6.62 9.44 -10.01
CA ASP A 8 5.39 9.49 -9.21
C ASP A 8 4.84 10.92 -9.19
N THR A 9 3.54 11.09 -9.41
CA THR A 9 2.91 12.42 -9.54
C THR A 9 2.10 12.83 -8.32
N ALA A 10 1.98 11.97 -7.30
CA ALA A 10 1.13 12.18 -6.15
C ALA A 10 1.55 13.40 -5.31
N ARG A 11 0.55 14.10 -4.77
CA ARG A 11 0.77 15.24 -3.87
C ARG A 11 1.01 14.80 -2.43
N GLY A 12 0.23 13.83 -1.97
CA GLY A 12 0.22 13.38 -0.58
C GLY A 12 1.13 12.17 -0.36
N TRP A 13 1.23 11.77 0.90
CA TRP A 13 1.94 10.56 1.33
C TRP A 13 0.94 9.47 1.70
N ARG A 14 1.02 8.34 1.02
CA ARG A 14 0.21 7.13 1.26
C ARG A 14 1.07 5.89 1.04
N GLY A 15 0.51 4.70 1.24
CA GLY A 15 1.21 3.43 1.01
C GLY A 15 1.90 3.34 -0.36
N GLY A 16 1.27 3.84 -1.43
CA GLY A 16 1.87 3.86 -2.76
C GLY A 16 3.19 4.62 -2.84
N GLN A 17 3.28 5.83 -2.24
CA GLN A 17 4.51 6.63 -2.21
C GLN A 17 5.58 5.99 -1.34
N ASN A 18 5.19 5.31 -0.25
CA ASN A 18 6.11 4.51 0.55
C ASN A 18 6.71 3.37 -0.27
N GLN A 19 5.89 2.69 -1.09
CA GLN A 19 6.37 1.63 -2.00
C GLN A 19 7.35 2.16 -3.05
N VAL A 20 7.12 3.36 -3.59
CA VAL A 20 8.05 4.03 -4.52
C VAL A 20 9.39 4.26 -3.83
N LEU A 21 9.36 4.83 -2.62
CA LEU A 21 10.58 5.13 -1.85
C LEU A 21 11.35 3.85 -1.50
N LEU A 22 10.69 2.83 -0.96
CA LEU A 22 11.31 1.53 -0.62
C LEU A 22 11.93 0.85 -1.85
N THR A 23 11.23 0.90 -2.99
CA THR A 23 11.74 0.34 -4.25
C THR A 23 13.01 1.06 -4.69
N ALA A 24 13.00 2.40 -4.72
CA ALA A 24 14.13 3.21 -5.14
C ALA A 24 15.34 3.03 -4.20
N GLN A 25 15.13 3.08 -2.88
CA GLN A 25 16.18 2.84 -1.88
C GLN A 25 16.79 1.44 -2.00
N GLY A 26 15.95 0.42 -2.11
CA GLY A 26 16.41 -0.96 -2.20
C GLY A 26 17.17 -1.27 -3.51
N MET A 27 16.87 -0.57 -4.61
CA MET A 27 17.65 -0.65 -5.86
C MET A 27 18.97 0.09 -5.73
N ALA A 28 18.98 1.32 -5.19
CA ALA A 28 20.20 2.08 -4.95
C ALA A 28 21.17 1.31 -4.02
N ALA A 29 20.66 0.67 -2.96
CA ALA A 29 21.46 -0.17 -2.07
C ALA A 29 22.07 -1.40 -2.76
N ARG A 30 21.54 -1.81 -3.91
CA ARG A 30 22.09 -2.88 -4.76
C ARG A 30 23.02 -2.38 -5.85
N GLY A 31 23.39 -1.08 -5.83
CA GLY A 31 24.33 -0.48 -6.76
C GLY A 31 23.71 -0.03 -8.08
N GLU A 32 22.36 0.04 -8.20
CA GLU A 32 21.75 0.63 -9.38
C GLU A 32 21.81 2.17 -9.32
N ASP A 33 21.92 2.82 -10.47
CA ASP A 33 21.88 4.28 -10.60
C ASP A 33 20.42 4.74 -10.65
N VAL A 34 19.93 5.23 -9.51
CA VAL A 34 18.49 5.51 -9.32
C VAL A 34 18.23 6.99 -9.14
N ALA A 35 17.35 7.54 -9.97
CA ALA A 35 16.78 8.86 -9.80
C ALA A 35 15.26 8.79 -9.64
N LEU A 36 14.69 9.77 -8.92
CA LEU A 36 13.26 9.89 -8.69
C LEU A 36 12.73 11.23 -9.24
N ALA A 37 11.88 11.19 -10.26
CA ALA A 37 11.11 12.34 -10.71
C ALA A 37 9.77 12.35 -9.96
N CYS A 38 9.57 13.31 -9.11
CA CYS A 38 8.35 13.41 -8.30
C CYS A 38 7.78 14.83 -8.32
N ARG A 39 6.55 14.96 -7.81
CA ARG A 39 5.91 16.27 -7.71
C ARG A 39 6.71 17.20 -6.80
N ALA A 40 7.03 18.40 -7.31
CA ALA A 40 7.73 19.44 -6.57
C ALA A 40 6.95 19.83 -5.29
N GLY A 41 7.63 19.87 -4.14
CA GLY A 41 7.07 20.17 -2.83
C GLY A 41 6.22 19.06 -2.21
N ALA A 42 6.20 17.85 -2.79
CA ALA A 42 5.51 16.70 -2.19
C ALA A 42 6.35 16.05 -1.08
N GLU A 43 5.68 15.35 -0.16
CA GLU A 43 6.35 14.62 0.93
C GLU A 43 7.34 13.55 0.40
N LEU A 44 7.06 12.94 -0.75
CA LEU A 44 7.97 11.99 -1.39
C LEU A 44 9.30 12.65 -1.75
N GLU A 45 9.30 13.91 -2.20
CA GLU A 45 10.54 14.63 -2.50
C GLU A 45 11.42 14.78 -1.26
N SER A 46 10.87 15.27 -0.15
CA SER A 46 11.63 15.48 1.08
C SER A 46 12.18 14.19 1.66
N ARG A 47 11.36 13.12 1.67
CA ARG A 47 11.79 11.79 2.16
C ARG A 47 12.85 11.15 1.28
N ALA A 48 12.71 11.25 -0.04
CA ALA A 48 13.70 10.71 -0.97
C ALA A 48 15.06 11.42 -0.87
N ARG A 49 15.05 12.76 -0.69
CA ARG A 49 16.28 13.53 -0.41
C ARG A 49 16.91 13.13 0.92
N ALA A 50 16.11 13.00 1.98
CA ALA A 50 16.59 12.54 3.28
C ALA A 50 17.18 11.12 3.22
N ALA A 51 16.71 10.30 2.29
CA ALA A 51 17.25 8.97 2.02
C ALA A 51 18.48 8.95 1.10
N GLY A 52 19.00 10.10 0.70
CA GLY A 52 20.18 10.21 -0.17
C GLY A 52 19.92 9.90 -1.65
N LEU A 53 18.66 9.80 -2.09
CA LEU A 53 18.33 9.54 -3.49
C LEU A 53 18.47 10.80 -4.35
N ALA A 54 18.87 10.63 -5.62
CA ALA A 54 18.84 11.68 -6.62
C ALA A 54 17.38 12.04 -6.97
N VAL A 55 16.95 13.28 -6.68
CA VAL A 55 15.59 13.73 -6.91
C VAL A 55 15.54 14.79 -7.99
N ARG A 56 14.56 14.67 -8.88
CA ARG A 56 14.26 15.59 -9.99
C ARG A 56 12.83 16.11 -9.80
N PRO A 57 12.64 17.27 -9.15
CA PRO A 57 11.31 17.83 -8.94
C PRO A 57 10.64 18.23 -10.25
N VAL A 58 9.40 17.81 -10.45
CA VAL A 58 8.61 18.13 -11.64
C VAL A 58 7.31 18.82 -11.20
N PRO A 59 6.88 19.89 -11.88
CA PRO A 59 5.70 20.67 -11.48
C PRO A 59 4.40 19.97 -11.90
N PHE A 60 4.17 18.73 -11.43
CA PHE A 60 2.97 17.97 -11.73
C PHE A 60 1.70 18.67 -11.19
N ARG A 61 0.73 18.95 -12.10
CA ARG A 61 -0.60 19.48 -11.77
C ARG A 61 -1.63 18.77 -12.66
N GLY A 62 -2.33 17.77 -12.13
CA GLY A 62 -3.28 16.95 -12.93
C GLY A 62 -2.58 16.07 -13.97
N ASP A 63 -3.39 15.46 -14.88
CA ASP A 63 -2.96 14.37 -15.74
C ASP A 63 -1.98 14.76 -16.86
N LEU A 64 -2.21 15.88 -17.50
CA LEU A 64 -1.53 16.25 -18.75
C LEU A 64 -1.12 17.74 -18.76
N TRP A 65 -0.64 18.24 -17.64
CA TRP A 65 -0.15 19.61 -17.53
C TRP A 65 1.08 19.80 -18.44
N PRO A 66 1.01 20.59 -19.57
CA PRO A 66 2.09 20.66 -20.55
C PRO A 66 3.46 21.04 -19.96
N PRO A 67 3.56 22.00 -19.02
CA PRO A 67 4.84 22.30 -18.38
C PRO A 67 5.46 21.12 -17.61
N ALA A 68 4.63 20.25 -17.00
CA ALA A 68 5.14 19.06 -16.31
C ALA A 68 5.64 18.01 -17.32
N VAL A 69 4.95 17.84 -18.44
CA VAL A 69 5.39 16.93 -19.51
C VAL A 69 6.70 17.42 -20.12
N ALA A 70 6.85 18.74 -20.38
CA ALA A 70 8.08 19.34 -20.88
C ALA A 70 9.24 19.20 -19.88
N ALA A 71 8.99 19.46 -18.59
CA ALA A 71 9.98 19.28 -17.52
C ALA A 71 10.41 17.82 -17.40
N LEU A 72 9.47 16.86 -17.43
CA LEU A 72 9.80 15.44 -17.42
C LEU A 72 10.59 15.02 -18.65
N ALA A 73 10.27 15.57 -19.83
CA ALA A 73 11.05 15.35 -21.07
C ALA A 73 12.49 15.89 -20.94
N ALA A 74 12.69 17.04 -20.28
CA ALA A 74 14.03 17.56 -19.98
C ALA A 74 14.79 16.62 -19.02
N VAL A 75 14.14 16.11 -17.98
CA VAL A 75 14.72 15.10 -17.07
C VAL A 75 15.14 13.85 -17.85
N LEU A 76 14.25 13.32 -18.72
CA LEU A 76 14.56 12.13 -19.52
C LEU A 76 15.76 12.34 -20.47
N ARG A 77 15.90 13.55 -21.06
CA ARG A 77 17.07 13.87 -21.90
C ARG A 77 18.37 13.94 -21.10
N ALA A 78 18.32 14.50 -19.90
CA ALA A 78 19.48 14.65 -19.02
C ALA A 78 19.94 13.31 -18.42
N GLU A 79 19.01 12.55 -17.86
CA GLU A 79 19.29 11.29 -17.16
C GLU A 79 19.56 10.12 -18.11
N LYS A 80 18.96 10.12 -19.31
CA LYS A 80 19.04 9.04 -20.32
C LYS A 80 18.85 7.66 -19.68
N PRO A 81 17.72 7.43 -18.95
CA PRO A 81 17.51 6.19 -18.22
C PRO A 81 17.35 5.01 -19.16
N GLU A 82 17.82 3.84 -18.76
CA GLU A 82 17.53 2.56 -19.44
C GLU A 82 16.10 2.10 -19.15
N VAL A 83 15.63 2.36 -17.94
CA VAL A 83 14.26 2.02 -17.50
C VAL A 83 13.61 3.24 -16.86
N VAL A 84 12.38 3.51 -17.25
CA VAL A 84 11.49 4.47 -16.57
C VAL A 84 10.34 3.69 -15.94
N GLN A 85 10.26 3.67 -14.61
CA GLN A 85 9.14 3.07 -13.90
C GLN A 85 8.12 4.12 -13.51
N LEU A 86 6.88 3.93 -13.94
CA LEU A 86 5.75 4.84 -13.83
C LEU A 86 4.79 4.30 -12.75
N HIS A 87 4.70 4.98 -11.60
CA HIS A 87 4.10 4.42 -10.39
C HIS A 87 2.60 4.69 -10.20
N ASP A 88 2.04 5.64 -10.94
CA ASP A 88 0.62 5.97 -10.88
C ASP A 88 0.03 6.25 -12.27
N PRO A 89 -1.30 6.28 -12.44
CA PRO A 89 -1.93 6.47 -13.74
C PRO A 89 -1.58 7.79 -14.45
N HIS A 90 -1.28 8.85 -13.70
CA HIS A 90 -0.89 10.16 -14.23
C HIS A 90 0.58 10.13 -14.68
N ALA A 91 1.45 9.45 -13.89
CA ALA A 91 2.84 9.18 -14.28
C ALA A 91 2.92 8.41 -15.59
N VAL A 92 2.04 7.39 -15.80
CA VAL A 92 1.97 6.66 -17.07
C VAL A 92 1.63 7.59 -18.23
N SER A 93 0.64 8.47 -18.08
CA SER A 93 0.26 9.42 -19.13
C SER A 93 1.38 10.42 -19.42
N ALA A 94 1.94 11.05 -18.40
CA ALA A 94 3.02 12.02 -18.53
C ALA A 94 4.31 11.41 -19.08
N GLY A 95 4.68 10.22 -18.61
CA GLY A 95 5.87 9.49 -19.06
C GLY A 95 5.82 9.10 -20.53
N LEU A 96 4.69 8.59 -21.01
CA LEU A 96 4.47 8.27 -22.43
C LEU A 96 4.57 9.52 -23.32
N LEU A 97 3.98 10.64 -22.90
CA LEU A 97 4.06 11.89 -23.68
C LEU A 97 5.48 12.46 -23.66
N ALA A 98 6.11 12.52 -22.50
CA ALA A 98 7.48 13.00 -22.36
C ALA A 98 8.45 12.16 -23.20
N SER A 99 8.32 10.83 -23.18
CA SER A 99 9.16 9.94 -24.01
C SER A 99 8.98 10.18 -25.51
N ARG A 100 7.74 10.46 -25.97
CA ARG A 100 7.48 10.83 -27.37
C ARG A 100 8.14 12.17 -27.77
N LEU A 101 8.12 13.16 -26.88
CA LEU A 101 8.78 14.47 -27.09
C LEU A 101 10.31 14.35 -27.16
N VAL A 102 10.89 13.39 -26.45
CA VAL A 102 12.35 13.12 -26.50
C VAL A 102 12.73 12.33 -27.74
N GLY A 103 11.84 11.46 -28.22
CA GLY A 103 12.00 10.73 -29.48
C GLY A 103 13.20 9.79 -29.49
N ARG A 104 14.01 9.84 -30.56
CA ARG A 104 15.13 8.90 -30.83
C ARG A 104 16.20 8.87 -29.74
N THR A 105 16.33 9.92 -28.92
CA THR A 105 17.30 9.95 -27.80
C THR A 105 17.02 8.86 -26.75
N LEU A 106 15.77 8.37 -26.69
CA LEU A 106 15.35 7.30 -25.77
C LEU A 106 14.97 6.00 -26.49
N ALA A 107 15.56 5.74 -27.66
CA ALA A 107 15.23 4.55 -28.47
C ALA A 107 15.42 3.23 -27.71
N THR A 108 16.35 3.20 -26.74
CA THR A 108 16.65 2.04 -25.90
C THR A 108 15.96 2.08 -24.52
N THR A 109 15.29 3.18 -24.16
CA THR A 109 14.61 3.31 -22.86
C THR A 109 13.35 2.45 -22.82
N ARG A 110 13.20 1.66 -21.77
CA ARG A 110 12.02 0.81 -21.52
C ARG A 110 11.08 1.47 -20.53
N LEU A 111 9.79 1.44 -20.85
CA LEU A 111 8.73 1.99 -19.99
C LEU A 111 8.03 0.88 -19.24
N VAL A 112 8.11 0.90 -17.91
CA VAL A 112 7.46 -0.06 -17.02
C VAL A 112 6.40 0.67 -16.19
N ALA A 113 5.14 0.28 -16.31
CA ALA A 113 4.07 0.81 -15.47
C ALA A 113 3.85 -0.09 -14.27
N THR A 114 3.53 0.49 -13.11
CA THR A 114 3.08 -0.25 -11.92
C THR A 114 1.62 0.05 -11.64
N ARG A 115 0.82 -0.98 -11.43
CA ARG A 115 -0.60 -0.89 -11.10
C ARG A 115 -0.84 -1.39 -9.68
N ARG A 116 -1.29 -0.48 -8.77
CA ARG A 116 -1.54 -0.74 -7.34
C ARG A 116 -3.01 -0.77 -6.95
N VAL A 117 -3.90 -0.39 -7.85
CA VAL A 117 -5.33 -0.23 -7.56
C VAL A 117 -6.17 -1.19 -8.39
N ASP A 118 -7.17 -1.77 -7.78
CA ASP A 118 -8.07 -2.77 -8.36
C ASP A 118 -9.29 -2.17 -9.09
N PHE A 119 -9.38 -0.84 -9.18
CA PHE A 119 -10.41 -0.20 -10.01
C PHE A 119 -10.29 -0.62 -11.47
N PRO A 120 -11.41 -0.95 -12.15
CA PRO A 120 -11.39 -1.27 -13.57
C PRO A 120 -10.80 -0.14 -14.42
N LEU A 121 -10.08 -0.49 -15.50
CA LEU A 121 -9.61 0.48 -16.46
C LEU A 121 -10.78 0.99 -17.32
N LYS A 122 -11.25 2.20 -17.02
CA LYS A 122 -12.37 2.82 -17.75
C LYS A 122 -11.89 3.51 -19.03
N GLY A 123 -12.56 3.21 -20.14
CA GLY A 123 -12.33 3.86 -21.45
C GLY A 123 -11.13 3.33 -22.24
N ALA A 124 -11.13 3.62 -23.54
CA ALA A 124 -10.10 3.16 -24.48
C ALA A 124 -8.72 3.78 -24.21
N LEU A 125 -8.67 5.08 -23.88
CA LEU A 125 -7.43 5.79 -23.57
C LEU A 125 -6.72 5.21 -22.34
N SER A 126 -7.50 4.85 -21.28
CA SER A 126 -6.95 4.24 -20.09
C SER A 126 -6.31 2.87 -20.37
N ARG A 127 -6.89 2.09 -21.28
CA ARG A 127 -6.30 0.82 -21.74
C ARG A 127 -5.09 1.05 -22.64
N ALA A 128 -5.20 1.99 -23.59
CA ALA A 128 -4.15 2.27 -24.55
C ALA A 128 -2.83 2.68 -23.90
N LYS A 129 -2.87 3.52 -22.86
CA LYS A 129 -1.66 3.96 -22.17
C LYS A 129 -0.89 2.80 -21.50
N TYR A 130 -1.58 1.85 -20.87
CA TYR A 130 -0.88 0.69 -20.28
C TYR A 130 -0.39 -0.29 -21.36
N ARG A 131 -1.11 -0.42 -22.51
CA ARG A 131 -0.64 -1.19 -23.66
C ARG A 131 0.59 -0.59 -24.33
N ALA A 132 0.83 0.70 -24.16
CA ALA A 132 2.00 1.38 -24.72
C ALA A 132 3.26 1.19 -23.89
N CYS A 133 3.16 0.63 -22.68
CA CYS A 133 4.32 0.29 -21.85
C CYS A 133 4.91 -1.06 -22.26
N ASP A 134 6.23 -1.22 -22.12
CA ASP A 134 6.93 -2.48 -22.43
C ASP A 134 6.53 -3.60 -21.44
N ARG A 135 6.33 -3.25 -20.16
CA ARG A 135 5.81 -4.14 -19.10
C ARG A 135 4.85 -3.39 -18.19
N VAL A 136 3.94 -4.16 -17.60
CA VAL A 136 3.04 -3.66 -16.55
C VAL A 136 3.19 -4.58 -15.35
N ILE A 137 3.68 -4.03 -14.25
CA ILE A 137 3.76 -4.71 -12.96
C ILE A 137 2.39 -4.60 -12.27
N ALA A 138 1.77 -5.73 -12.00
CA ALA A 138 0.61 -5.87 -11.14
C ALA A 138 1.08 -6.24 -9.73
N VAL A 139 0.61 -5.52 -8.71
CA VAL A 139 1.06 -5.77 -7.32
C VAL A 139 0.39 -6.98 -6.66
N SER A 140 -0.52 -7.63 -7.36
CA SER A 140 -1.18 -8.87 -6.95
C SER A 140 -1.79 -9.60 -8.15
N GLU A 141 -2.14 -10.87 -7.99
CA GLU A 141 -2.90 -11.63 -8.99
C GLU A 141 -4.29 -11.01 -9.22
N ALA A 142 -4.91 -10.48 -8.16
CA ALA A 142 -6.18 -9.75 -8.29
C ALA A 142 -6.05 -8.58 -9.27
N ILE A 143 -4.98 -7.77 -9.15
CA ILE A 143 -4.70 -6.68 -10.09
C ILE A 143 -4.39 -7.19 -11.50
N ARG A 144 -3.63 -8.29 -11.63
CA ARG A 144 -3.38 -8.91 -12.92
C ARG A 144 -4.68 -9.32 -13.61
N LYS A 145 -5.62 -9.93 -12.89
CA LYS A 145 -6.96 -10.28 -13.41
C LYS A 145 -7.74 -9.04 -13.89
N VAL A 146 -7.66 -7.91 -13.18
CA VAL A 146 -8.26 -6.64 -13.62
C VAL A 146 -7.67 -6.18 -14.97
N LEU A 147 -6.35 -6.29 -15.13
CA LEU A 147 -5.65 -5.91 -16.37
C LEU A 147 -5.99 -6.85 -17.53
N LEU A 148 -6.08 -8.15 -17.29
CA LEU A 148 -6.51 -9.14 -18.30
C LEU A 148 -7.96 -8.91 -18.74
N ARG A 149 -8.89 -8.63 -17.80
CA ARG A 149 -10.27 -8.24 -18.16
C ARG A 149 -10.32 -6.96 -19.00
N ALA A 150 -9.36 -6.06 -18.81
CA ALA A 150 -9.20 -4.88 -19.66
C ALA A 150 -8.51 -5.19 -21.00
N ARG A 151 -8.26 -6.47 -21.30
CA ARG A 151 -7.62 -6.99 -22.54
C ARG A 151 -6.20 -6.44 -22.74
N LEU A 152 -5.42 -6.27 -21.68
CA LEU A 152 -3.98 -6.05 -21.83
C LEU A 152 -3.31 -7.36 -22.23
N PRO A 153 -2.27 -7.33 -23.07
CA PRO A 153 -1.51 -8.52 -23.46
C PRO A 153 -0.87 -9.20 -22.25
N GLU A 154 -1.11 -10.49 -22.08
CA GLU A 154 -0.64 -11.24 -20.90
C GLU A 154 0.88 -11.29 -20.82
N GLU A 155 1.56 -11.40 -21.95
CA GLU A 155 3.01 -11.41 -22.07
C GLU A 155 3.68 -10.15 -21.55
N ARG A 156 2.95 -9.04 -21.43
CA ARG A 156 3.43 -7.77 -20.84
C ARG A 156 3.18 -7.66 -19.35
N LEU A 157 2.37 -8.55 -18.76
CA LEU A 157 2.02 -8.49 -17.35
C LEU A 157 3.01 -9.29 -16.51
N ARG A 158 3.45 -8.71 -15.40
CA ARG A 158 4.25 -9.40 -14.38
C ARG A 158 3.67 -9.12 -13.02
N ILE A 159 3.69 -10.12 -12.15
CA ILE A 159 3.33 -9.94 -10.75
C ILE A 159 4.60 -9.66 -9.96
N VAL A 160 4.59 -8.54 -9.26
CA VAL A 160 5.58 -8.23 -8.23
C VAL A 160 4.81 -7.71 -7.03
N TYR A 161 4.74 -8.51 -5.97
CA TYR A 161 4.04 -8.11 -4.75
C TYR A 161 4.71 -6.89 -4.13
N GLU A 162 3.89 -6.03 -3.52
CA GLU A 162 4.39 -4.97 -2.65
C GLU A 162 5.10 -5.58 -1.45
N GLY A 163 6.05 -4.85 -0.89
CA GLY A 163 6.81 -5.29 0.26
C GLY A 163 6.99 -4.18 1.28
N VAL A 164 7.20 -4.55 2.52
CA VAL A 164 7.59 -3.63 3.60
C VAL A 164 8.88 -4.12 4.24
N GLY A 165 9.58 -3.20 4.92
CA GLY A 165 10.82 -3.55 5.62
C GLY A 165 10.56 -4.57 6.73
N ASP A 166 11.52 -5.47 6.93
CA ASP A 166 11.57 -6.31 8.11
C ASP A 166 12.13 -5.49 9.27
N ARG A 167 11.22 -4.94 10.10
CA ARG A 167 11.54 -4.03 11.17
C ARG A 167 11.41 -4.72 12.52
N ALA A 168 12.33 -4.42 13.44
CA ALA A 168 12.19 -4.83 14.82
C ALA A 168 11.07 -4.02 15.50
N PRO A 169 10.31 -4.63 16.42
CA PRO A 169 9.37 -3.89 17.24
C PRO A 169 10.12 -2.87 18.11
N GLU A 170 9.56 -1.67 18.22
CA GLU A 170 10.01 -0.67 19.18
C GLU A 170 9.27 -0.82 20.50
N ASP A 171 9.98 -0.61 21.62
CA ASP A 171 9.40 -0.64 22.96
C ASP A 171 8.38 0.49 23.18
N GLY A 172 7.55 0.32 24.21
CA GLY A 172 6.60 1.34 24.65
C GLY A 172 5.28 1.37 23.88
N GLY A 173 4.94 0.30 23.15
CA GLY A 173 3.67 0.22 22.44
C GLY A 173 2.44 0.32 23.35
N ARG A 174 2.45 -0.35 24.53
CA ARG A 174 1.38 -0.23 25.53
C ARG A 174 1.30 1.19 26.11
N ALA A 175 2.43 1.86 26.33
CA ALA A 175 2.46 3.26 26.74
C ALA A 175 1.84 4.18 25.67
N ALA A 176 2.17 3.97 24.39
CA ALA A 176 1.56 4.71 23.27
C ALA A 176 0.05 4.49 23.18
N LEU A 177 -0.46 3.29 23.50
CA LEU A 177 -1.89 3.01 23.59
C LEU A 177 -2.53 3.69 24.83
N ALA A 178 -1.83 3.71 25.97
CA ALA A 178 -2.30 4.39 27.18
C ALA A 178 -2.43 5.91 26.97
N GLU A 179 -1.49 6.53 26.25
CA GLU A 179 -1.56 7.95 25.84
C GLU A 179 -2.83 8.25 24.99
N LEU A 180 -3.35 7.25 24.30
CA LEU A 180 -4.61 7.32 23.53
C LEU A 180 -5.85 7.02 24.40
N GLY A 181 -5.70 6.76 25.69
CA GLY A 181 -6.79 6.42 26.60
C GLY A 181 -7.20 4.94 26.57
N VAL A 182 -6.37 4.06 26.04
CA VAL A 182 -6.61 2.61 26.06
C VAL A 182 -6.22 2.05 27.43
N PRO A 183 -7.12 1.38 28.18
CA PRO A 183 -6.77 0.72 29.42
C PRO A 183 -5.69 -0.36 29.22
N GLU A 184 -4.75 -0.50 30.18
CA GLU A 184 -3.58 -1.36 30.08
C GLU A 184 -3.94 -2.83 29.78
N ALA A 185 -4.95 -3.36 30.44
CA ALA A 185 -5.39 -4.76 30.29
C ALA A 185 -6.38 -4.98 29.13
N ALA A 186 -6.80 -3.93 28.42
CA ALA A 186 -7.78 -4.05 27.36
C ALA A 186 -7.21 -4.77 26.14
N PRO A 187 -7.90 -5.77 25.57
CA PRO A 187 -7.57 -6.30 24.24
C PRO A 187 -7.76 -5.21 23.17
N VAL A 188 -6.82 -5.13 22.22
CA VAL A 188 -6.81 -4.06 21.22
C VAL A 188 -6.90 -4.61 19.82
N VAL A 189 -7.94 -4.19 19.10
CA VAL A 189 -8.07 -4.34 17.65
C VAL A 189 -7.49 -3.09 16.99
N GLY A 190 -6.38 -3.23 16.27
CA GLY A 190 -5.75 -2.14 15.53
C GLY A 190 -6.20 -2.09 14.09
N ASN A 191 -6.39 -0.88 13.56
CA ASN A 191 -6.57 -0.62 12.14
C ASN A 191 -5.65 0.53 11.72
N VAL A 192 -4.93 0.36 10.62
CA VAL A 192 -4.05 1.39 10.06
C VAL A 192 -4.41 1.57 8.59
N ALA A 193 -5.16 2.62 8.27
CA ALA A 193 -5.60 2.90 6.91
C ALA A 193 -6.04 4.37 6.74
N ALA A 194 -5.96 4.89 5.51
CA ALA A 194 -6.54 6.18 5.17
C ALA A 194 -8.08 6.12 5.31
N LEU A 195 -8.69 7.14 5.91
CA LEU A 195 -10.13 7.23 6.12
C LEU A 195 -10.85 7.60 4.82
N THR A 196 -10.93 6.65 3.90
CA THR A 196 -11.50 6.78 2.55
C THR A 196 -12.62 5.77 2.33
N GLY A 197 -13.50 6.03 1.37
CA GLY A 197 -14.69 5.18 1.14
C GLY A 197 -14.37 3.71 0.85
N HIS A 198 -13.29 3.43 0.12
CA HIS A 198 -12.92 2.05 -0.22
C HIS A 198 -12.29 1.25 0.93
N LYS A 199 -11.86 1.91 2.03
CA LYS A 199 -11.35 1.23 3.24
C LYS A 199 -12.46 0.78 4.19
N ASP A 200 -13.67 1.26 3.99
CA ASP A 200 -14.90 0.82 4.64
C ASP A 200 -14.84 0.72 6.18
N HIS A 201 -14.36 1.79 6.80
CA HIS A 201 -14.35 1.89 8.26
C HIS A 201 -15.76 1.87 8.88
N ALA A 202 -16.81 2.10 8.07
CA ALA A 202 -18.19 1.96 8.55
C ALA A 202 -18.48 0.51 8.98
N THR A 203 -18.11 -0.47 8.16
CA THR A 203 -18.20 -1.90 8.52
C THR A 203 -17.40 -2.23 9.79
N LEU A 204 -16.22 -1.62 9.98
CA LEU A 204 -15.42 -1.77 11.22
C LEU A 204 -16.17 -1.24 12.44
N LEU A 205 -16.78 -0.05 12.35
CA LEU A 205 -17.55 0.54 13.45
C LEU A 205 -18.80 -0.28 13.79
N GLU A 206 -19.51 -0.77 12.80
CA GLU A 206 -20.69 -1.65 12.99
C GLU A 206 -20.26 -2.97 13.67
N ALA A 207 -19.16 -3.57 13.23
CA ALA A 207 -18.60 -4.77 13.89
C ALA A 207 -18.13 -4.46 15.32
N ALA A 208 -17.53 -3.30 15.57
CA ALA A 208 -17.12 -2.88 16.91
C ALA A 208 -18.34 -2.74 17.84
N ALA A 209 -19.48 -2.27 17.34
CA ALA A 209 -20.72 -2.21 18.12
C ALA A 209 -21.24 -3.62 18.51
N LEU A 210 -21.12 -4.59 17.60
CA LEU A 210 -21.46 -5.98 17.87
C LEU A 210 -20.50 -6.62 18.89
N VAL A 211 -19.19 -6.45 18.71
CA VAL A 211 -18.17 -6.93 19.65
C VAL A 211 -18.40 -6.34 21.06
N ALA A 212 -18.70 -5.05 21.15
CA ALA A 212 -18.89 -4.36 22.43
C ALA A 212 -20.05 -4.91 23.28
N ARG A 213 -21.04 -5.56 22.67
CA ARG A 213 -22.15 -6.22 23.39
C ARG A 213 -21.68 -7.45 24.18
N SER A 214 -20.72 -8.20 23.63
CA SER A 214 -20.20 -9.43 24.24
C SER A 214 -18.90 -9.21 25.01
N ARG A 215 -18.07 -8.28 24.56
CA ARG A 215 -16.75 -7.96 25.12
C ARG A 215 -16.59 -6.44 25.25
N PRO A 216 -17.19 -5.84 26.30
CA PRO A 216 -17.14 -4.40 26.54
C PRO A 216 -15.74 -3.88 26.91
N ASP A 217 -14.82 -4.78 27.24
CA ASP A 217 -13.41 -4.51 27.56
C ASP A 217 -12.55 -4.25 26.30
N VAL A 218 -12.94 -4.73 25.12
CA VAL A 218 -12.18 -4.57 23.87
C VAL A 218 -12.13 -3.10 23.43
N ARG A 219 -10.99 -2.68 22.96
CA ARG A 219 -10.76 -1.35 22.38
C ARG A 219 -10.36 -1.48 20.90
N PHE A 220 -10.80 -0.51 20.11
CA PHE A 220 -10.45 -0.38 18.70
C PHE A 220 -9.62 0.89 18.52
N VAL A 221 -8.45 0.78 17.91
CA VAL A 221 -7.57 1.91 17.60
C VAL A 221 -7.46 2.04 16.09
N VAL A 222 -7.96 3.15 15.56
CA VAL A 222 -7.98 3.47 14.14
C VAL A 222 -6.96 4.57 13.86
N ALA A 223 -5.83 4.21 13.26
CA ALA A 223 -4.78 5.14 12.88
C ALA A 223 -4.89 5.50 11.39
N GLY A 224 -5.02 6.78 11.12
CA GLY A 224 -5.13 7.35 9.78
C GLY A 224 -5.97 8.61 9.74
N THR A 225 -5.96 9.28 8.59
CA THR A 225 -6.76 10.48 8.29
C THR A 225 -7.36 10.36 6.89
N GLY A 226 -8.39 11.12 6.57
CA GLY A 226 -8.99 11.13 5.25
C GLY A 226 -10.32 11.86 5.18
N GLU A 227 -10.88 11.91 3.97
CA GLU A 227 -12.11 12.65 3.67
C GLU A 227 -13.35 12.12 4.41
N LYS A 228 -13.33 10.87 4.88
CA LYS A 228 -14.45 10.24 5.61
C LYS A 228 -14.41 10.46 7.12
N GLN A 229 -13.43 11.21 7.65
CA GLN A 229 -13.24 11.35 9.10
C GLN A 229 -14.48 11.89 9.81
N ALA A 230 -15.09 12.97 9.31
CA ALA A 230 -16.27 13.57 9.94
C ALA A 230 -17.47 12.61 9.98
N GLU A 231 -17.73 11.92 8.86
CA GLU A 231 -18.80 10.91 8.74
C GLU A 231 -18.59 9.73 9.70
N LEU A 232 -17.35 9.27 9.84
CA LEU A 232 -17.01 8.15 10.74
C LEU A 232 -17.10 8.55 12.21
N LEU A 233 -16.72 9.76 12.58
CA LEU A 233 -16.89 10.27 13.94
C LEU A 233 -18.36 10.40 14.32
N ASP A 234 -19.22 10.82 13.38
CA ASP A 234 -20.65 10.87 13.58
C ASP A 234 -21.25 9.46 13.74
N LEU A 235 -20.87 8.51 12.87
CA LEU A 235 -21.31 7.11 12.99
C LEU A 235 -20.87 6.51 14.34
N ARG A 236 -19.62 6.76 14.79
CA ARG A 236 -19.15 6.32 16.11
C ARG A 236 -20.06 6.80 17.24
N ARG A 237 -20.47 8.09 17.22
CA ARG A 237 -21.40 8.65 18.23
C ARG A 237 -22.75 7.97 18.17
N ARG A 238 -23.35 7.82 16.98
CA ARG A 238 -24.65 7.14 16.81
C ARG A 238 -24.64 5.71 17.32
N LEU A 239 -23.51 5.02 17.26
CA LEU A 239 -23.32 3.66 17.73
C LEU A 239 -22.93 3.58 19.23
N GLY A 240 -22.74 4.71 19.92
CA GLY A 240 -22.32 4.76 21.34
C GLY A 240 -20.92 4.18 21.58
N LEU A 241 -19.99 4.42 20.65
CA LEU A 241 -18.65 3.80 20.66
C LEU A 241 -17.52 4.75 21.11
N GLU A 242 -17.83 5.93 21.66
CA GLU A 242 -16.83 6.94 22.01
C GLU A 242 -15.78 6.44 22.99
N ALA A 243 -16.17 5.62 23.95
CA ALA A 243 -15.26 5.03 24.94
C ALA A 243 -14.52 3.77 24.41
N ARG A 244 -14.87 3.24 23.24
CA ARG A 244 -14.37 1.95 22.72
C ARG A 244 -13.58 2.06 21.45
N VAL A 245 -13.91 3.02 20.58
CA VAL A 245 -13.22 3.25 19.30
C VAL A 245 -12.47 4.57 19.33
N ILE A 246 -11.17 4.53 19.20
CA ILE A 246 -10.26 5.65 19.29
C ILE A 246 -9.73 5.94 17.89
N PHE A 247 -10.01 7.14 17.36
CA PHE A 247 -9.36 7.65 16.14
C PHE A 247 -8.06 8.34 16.52
N ALA A 248 -6.94 7.67 16.29
CA ALA A 248 -5.61 8.12 16.69
C ALA A 248 -4.97 9.15 15.73
N GLY A 249 -5.68 9.51 14.64
CA GLY A 249 -5.13 10.39 13.62
C GLY A 249 -3.98 9.74 12.83
N PHE A 250 -3.20 10.55 12.13
CA PHE A 250 -2.00 10.07 11.43
C PHE A 250 -0.88 9.75 12.42
N ARG A 251 -0.36 8.52 12.38
CA ARG A 251 0.70 8.05 13.28
C ARG A 251 1.99 7.78 12.49
N ARG A 252 3.13 8.12 13.10
CA ARG A 252 4.47 7.84 12.54
C ARG A 252 5.19 6.73 13.30
N ASP A 253 4.77 6.43 14.50
CA ASP A 253 5.31 5.45 15.44
C ASP A 253 4.64 4.07 15.28
N LEU A 254 4.44 3.64 14.04
CA LEU A 254 3.77 2.37 13.75
C LEU A 254 4.56 1.17 14.27
N ASP A 255 5.89 1.27 14.38
CA ASP A 255 6.75 0.21 14.91
C ASP A 255 6.57 -0.03 16.42
N ARG A 256 5.96 0.96 17.13
CA ARG A 256 5.47 0.82 18.52
C ARG A 256 4.02 0.32 18.56
N LEU A 257 3.15 0.77 17.64
CA LEU A 257 1.73 0.47 17.69
C LEU A 257 1.39 -0.95 17.20
N PHE A 258 1.94 -1.40 16.07
CA PHE A 258 1.62 -2.74 15.55
C PHE A 258 1.92 -3.86 16.55
N PRO A 259 3.09 -3.87 17.24
CA PRO A 259 3.37 -4.90 18.25
C PRO A 259 2.40 -4.89 19.43
N ALA A 260 1.75 -3.75 19.70
CA ALA A 260 0.81 -3.59 20.81
C ALA A 260 -0.63 -3.99 20.49
N PHE A 261 -0.96 -4.24 19.22
CA PHE A 261 -2.26 -4.75 18.84
C PHE A 261 -2.38 -6.25 19.10
N ASP A 262 -3.48 -6.68 19.69
CA ASP A 262 -3.77 -8.10 19.86
C ASP A 262 -4.29 -8.72 18.57
N VAL A 263 -5.04 -7.94 17.78
CA VAL A 263 -5.52 -8.31 16.44
C VAL A 263 -5.41 -7.11 15.51
N PHE A 264 -4.93 -7.31 14.29
CA PHE A 264 -5.01 -6.30 13.23
C PHE A 264 -6.25 -6.54 12.37
N CYS A 265 -7.00 -5.48 12.07
CA CYS A 265 -8.22 -5.57 11.29
C CYS A 265 -8.17 -4.65 10.06
N LEU A 266 -8.55 -5.17 8.87
CA LEU A 266 -8.70 -4.37 7.66
C LEU A 266 -10.00 -4.71 6.94
N THR A 267 -10.85 -3.69 6.68
CA THR A 267 -12.22 -3.85 6.19
C THR A 267 -12.43 -3.39 4.74
N SER A 268 -11.36 -3.27 3.97
CA SER A 268 -11.40 -2.70 2.61
C SER A 268 -12.44 -3.40 1.72
N ARG A 269 -13.12 -2.60 0.89
CA ARG A 269 -13.96 -3.08 -0.24
C ARG A 269 -13.15 -3.31 -1.49
N LEU A 270 -12.08 -2.54 -1.65
CA LEU A 270 -11.17 -2.58 -2.79
C LEU A 270 -9.74 -2.45 -2.26
N GLU A 271 -8.86 -3.39 -2.64
CA GLU A 271 -7.48 -3.39 -2.18
C GLU A 271 -6.52 -4.00 -3.23
N GLY A 272 -5.41 -3.33 -3.49
CA GLY A 272 -4.36 -3.88 -4.33
C GLY A 272 -3.70 -5.11 -3.71
N LEU A 273 -3.16 -4.94 -2.52
CA LEU A 273 -2.61 -6.00 -1.67
C LEU A 273 -2.82 -5.68 -0.18
N GLY A 274 -2.69 -4.39 0.21
CA GLY A 274 -2.86 -3.94 1.58
C GLY A 274 -1.55 -3.87 2.35
N THR A 275 -0.75 -2.81 2.15
CA THR A 275 0.56 -2.68 2.79
C THR A 275 0.52 -2.71 4.31
N SER A 276 -0.55 -2.21 4.94
CA SER A 276 -0.72 -2.31 6.39
C SER A 276 -0.99 -3.73 6.89
N LEU A 277 -1.51 -4.64 6.04
CA LEU A 277 -1.54 -6.08 6.35
C LEU A 277 -0.13 -6.65 6.40
N LEU A 278 0.72 -6.23 5.45
CA LEU A 278 2.12 -6.66 5.41
C LEU A 278 2.88 -6.17 6.65
N ASP A 279 2.60 -4.94 7.11
CA ASP A 279 3.13 -4.45 8.39
C ASP A 279 2.65 -5.33 9.56
N ALA A 280 1.36 -5.66 9.65
CA ALA A 280 0.83 -6.54 10.69
C ALA A 280 1.48 -7.94 10.65
N MET A 281 1.68 -8.50 9.45
CA MET A 281 2.39 -9.77 9.26
C MET A 281 3.86 -9.65 9.69
N ALA A 282 4.53 -8.55 9.35
CA ALA A 282 5.91 -8.28 9.75
C ALA A 282 6.08 -8.29 11.27
N PHE A 283 5.10 -7.80 12.02
CA PHE A 283 5.10 -7.85 13.48
C PHE A 283 4.41 -9.09 14.08
N GLY A 284 4.09 -10.09 13.26
CA GLY A 284 3.50 -11.35 13.71
C GLY A 284 2.12 -11.18 14.38
N ARG A 285 1.34 -10.20 13.95
CA ARG A 285 -0.01 -10.00 14.48
C ARG A 285 -1.03 -10.86 13.74
N PRO A 286 -1.97 -11.51 14.45
CA PRO A 286 -3.10 -12.16 13.81
C PRO A 286 -3.95 -11.14 13.07
N ILE A 287 -4.48 -11.52 11.93
CA ILE A 287 -5.22 -10.62 11.04
C ILE A 287 -6.67 -11.09 10.91
N VAL A 288 -7.61 -10.15 10.98
CA VAL A 288 -8.98 -10.35 10.53
C VAL A 288 -9.25 -9.34 9.42
N ALA A 289 -9.57 -9.80 8.22
CA ALA A 289 -9.73 -8.90 7.09
C ALA A 289 -10.86 -9.33 6.14
N THR A 290 -11.36 -8.39 5.35
CA THR A 290 -12.31 -8.69 4.26
C THR A 290 -11.59 -9.37 3.09
N ALA A 291 -12.28 -10.28 2.40
CA ALA A 291 -11.76 -10.97 1.21
C ALA A 291 -11.82 -10.06 -0.04
N ALA A 292 -11.23 -8.85 0.04
CA ALA A 292 -11.23 -7.85 -1.02
C ALA A 292 -9.93 -7.86 -1.83
N GLY A 293 -10.04 -7.77 -3.14
CA GLY A 293 -8.90 -7.60 -4.04
C GLY A 293 -7.78 -8.61 -3.81
N GLY A 294 -6.57 -8.10 -3.52
CA GLY A 294 -5.38 -8.91 -3.24
C GLY A 294 -5.24 -9.40 -1.79
N ILE A 295 -6.14 -9.04 -0.87
CA ILE A 295 -6.05 -9.45 0.55
C ILE A 295 -5.95 -10.98 0.70
N PRO A 296 -6.74 -11.82 -0.03
CA PRO A 296 -6.61 -13.29 0.06
C PRO A 296 -5.26 -13.86 -0.40
N GLU A 297 -4.42 -13.05 -1.03
CA GLU A 297 -3.06 -13.47 -1.42
C GLU A 297 -2.04 -13.31 -0.29
N ALA A 298 -2.35 -12.41 0.67
CA ALA A 298 -1.55 -12.17 1.87
C ALA A 298 -2.10 -12.91 3.09
N VAL A 299 -3.43 -13.04 3.21
CA VAL A 299 -4.08 -13.69 4.36
C VAL A 299 -4.69 -15.03 3.92
N VAL A 300 -4.23 -16.13 4.52
CA VAL A 300 -4.78 -17.47 4.32
C VAL A 300 -5.74 -17.76 5.46
N ASP A 301 -7.04 -17.92 5.13
CA ASP A 301 -8.10 -18.10 6.13
C ASP A 301 -7.84 -19.33 7.02
N GLY A 302 -8.01 -19.14 8.33
CA GLY A 302 -7.78 -20.15 9.36
C GLY A 302 -6.29 -20.48 9.64
N ILE A 303 -5.34 -19.96 8.84
CA ILE A 303 -3.90 -20.25 8.95
C ILE A 303 -3.10 -19.01 9.36
N THR A 304 -3.16 -17.92 8.59
CA THR A 304 -2.43 -16.68 8.89
C THR A 304 -3.34 -15.58 9.44
N GLY A 305 -4.65 -15.81 9.45
CA GLY A 305 -5.69 -14.91 9.90
C GLY A 305 -7.08 -15.43 9.56
N ARG A 306 -8.07 -14.55 9.62
CA ARG A 306 -9.46 -14.86 9.22
C ARG A 306 -9.88 -13.91 8.09
N LEU A 307 -10.55 -14.48 7.10
CA LEU A 307 -11.15 -13.73 5.99
C LEU A 307 -12.67 -13.75 6.12
N VAL A 308 -13.29 -12.59 5.90
CA VAL A 308 -14.74 -12.42 5.96
C VAL A 308 -15.27 -11.77 4.67
N PRO A 309 -16.55 -11.91 4.34
CA PRO A 309 -17.14 -11.22 3.20
C PRO A 309 -17.03 -9.69 3.33
N VAL A 310 -16.88 -9.01 2.19
CA VAL A 310 -16.84 -7.53 2.13
C VAL A 310 -18.17 -6.94 2.60
N GLY A 311 -18.11 -6.00 3.55
CA GLY A 311 -19.28 -5.30 4.06
C GLY A 311 -20.10 -6.09 5.08
N ASP A 312 -19.65 -7.27 5.50
CA ASP A 312 -20.34 -8.09 6.50
C ASP A 312 -19.80 -7.81 7.92
N ALA A 313 -20.43 -6.86 8.60
CA ALA A 313 -20.07 -6.51 9.97
C ALA A 313 -20.31 -7.64 10.99
N GLY A 314 -21.30 -8.52 10.74
CA GLY A 314 -21.60 -9.66 11.59
C GLY A 314 -20.53 -10.74 11.53
N ALA A 315 -20.13 -11.13 10.32
CA ALA A 315 -19.02 -12.05 10.10
C ALA A 315 -17.70 -11.48 10.65
N LEU A 316 -17.47 -10.17 10.46
CA LEU A 316 -16.27 -9.49 11.00
C LEU A 316 -16.26 -9.54 12.53
N ALA A 317 -17.38 -9.22 13.19
CA ALA A 317 -17.47 -9.26 14.64
C ALA A 317 -17.22 -10.67 15.18
N SER A 318 -17.82 -11.69 14.55
CA SER A 318 -17.64 -13.10 14.94
C SER A 318 -16.17 -13.53 14.82
N ALA A 319 -15.50 -13.19 13.71
CA ALA A 319 -14.09 -13.51 13.50
C ALA A 319 -13.16 -12.78 14.49
N LEU A 320 -13.44 -11.51 14.82
CA LEU A 320 -12.70 -10.78 15.84
C LEU A 320 -12.87 -11.42 17.22
N LEU A 321 -14.09 -11.77 17.61
CA LEU A 321 -14.38 -12.44 18.89
C LEU A 321 -13.68 -13.80 18.98
N GLU A 322 -13.68 -14.59 17.91
CA GLU A 322 -12.96 -15.88 17.84
C GLU A 322 -11.45 -15.71 18.12
N VAL A 323 -10.78 -14.76 17.45
CA VAL A 323 -9.34 -14.54 17.62
C VAL A 323 -9.02 -13.97 19.00
N ILE A 324 -9.87 -13.07 19.53
CA ILE A 324 -9.68 -12.47 20.87
C ILE A 324 -9.92 -13.51 22.00
N ALA A 325 -10.85 -14.45 21.79
CA ALA A 325 -11.15 -15.48 22.77
C ALA A 325 -10.03 -16.53 22.93
N ASP A 326 -9.25 -16.76 21.87
CA ASP A 326 -8.12 -17.70 21.90
C ASP A 326 -6.79 -16.99 21.49
N PRO A 327 -6.14 -16.28 22.44
CA PRO A 327 -4.88 -15.60 22.16
C PRO A 327 -3.73 -16.55 21.77
N ALA A 328 -3.79 -17.84 22.17
CA ALA A 328 -2.78 -18.82 21.80
C ALA A 328 -2.87 -19.12 20.29
N ARG A 329 -4.06 -19.42 19.80
CA ARG A 329 -4.32 -19.59 18.36
C ARG A 329 -4.04 -18.32 17.57
N GLY A 330 -4.40 -17.14 18.09
CA GLY A 330 -4.05 -15.86 17.50
C GLY A 330 -2.54 -15.70 17.30
N ARG A 331 -1.73 -16.04 18.30
CA ARG A 331 -0.26 -16.01 18.18
C ARG A 331 0.27 -16.98 17.13
N GLU A 332 -0.28 -18.19 17.01
CA GLU A 332 0.13 -19.14 15.98
C GLU A 332 -0.23 -18.63 14.56
N MET A 333 -1.41 -18.02 14.38
CA MET A 333 -1.77 -17.33 13.13
C MET A 333 -0.78 -16.21 12.80
N GLY A 334 -0.43 -15.38 13.79
CA GLY A 334 0.55 -14.31 13.62
C GLY A 334 1.94 -14.83 13.23
N LYS A 335 2.42 -15.91 13.86
CA LYS A 335 3.68 -16.58 13.50
C LYS A 335 3.64 -17.13 12.07
N ALA A 336 2.53 -17.73 11.67
CA ALA A 336 2.34 -18.22 10.31
C ALA A 336 2.34 -17.07 9.30
N GLY A 337 1.65 -15.97 9.62
CA GLY A 337 1.68 -14.73 8.85
C GLY A 337 3.10 -14.16 8.69
N ARG A 338 3.87 -14.13 9.79
CA ARG A 338 5.27 -13.67 9.78
C ARG A 338 6.15 -14.53 8.87
N ARG A 339 6.00 -15.85 8.89
CA ARG A 339 6.75 -16.75 7.97
C ARG A 339 6.42 -16.43 6.51
N LEU A 340 5.13 -16.31 6.17
CA LEU A 340 4.70 -15.97 4.82
C LEU A 340 5.19 -14.57 4.38
N PHE A 341 5.22 -13.60 5.30
CA PHE A 341 5.80 -12.28 5.06
C PHE A 341 7.27 -12.35 4.64
N LEU A 342 8.09 -13.06 5.42
CA LEU A 342 9.53 -13.22 5.14
C LEU A 342 9.79 -13.93 3.80
N GLU A 343 8.93 -14.86 3.43
CA GLU A 343 9.03 -15.57 2.17
C GLU A 343 8.68 -14.69 0.96
N ARG A 344 7.63 -13.84 1.05
CA ARG A 344 7.01 -13.24 -0.13
C ARG A 344 6.91 -11.72 -0.13
N PHE A 345 6.82 -11.06 1.02
CA PHE A 345 6.34 -9.69 1.12
C PHE A 345 7.32 -8.70 1.76
N THR A 346 8.61 -9.07 1.82
CA THR A 346 9.64 -8.11 2.21
C THR A 346 9.93 -7.12 1.08
N ASP A 347 10.37 -5.92 1.42
CA ASP A 347 10.87 -4.92 0.47
C ASP A 347 12.01 -5.48 -0.39
N ALA A 348 12.88 -6.31 0.19
CA ALA A 348 13.94 -7.00 -0.53
C ALA A 348 13.41 -7.91 -1.66
N ARG A 349 12.31 -8.65 -1.41
CA ARG A 349 11.65 -9.48 -2.42
C ARG A 349 10.97 -8.65 -3.50
N MET A 350 10.34 -7.55 -3.13
CA MET A 350 9.73 -6.61 -4.08
C MET A 350 10.79 -6.02 -5.01
N VAL A 351 11.91 -5.56 -4.47
CA VAL A 351 13.01 -5.00 -5.26
C VAL A 351 13.61 -6.05 -6.19
N GLU A 352 13.89 -7.27 -5.70
CA GLU A 352 14.39 -8.37 -6.51
C GLU A 352 13.44 -8.73 -7.65
N GLY A 353 12.12 -8.84 -7.35
CA GLY A 353 11.10 -9.10 -8.36
C GLY A 353 11.04 -8.00 -9.42
N THR A 354 11.15 -6.73 -9.02
CA THR A 354 11.15 -5.60 -9.95
C THR A 354 12.38 -5.60 -10.84
N LEU A 355 13.57 -5.86 -10.28
CA LEU A 355 14.82 -5.95 -11.06
C LEU A 355 14.78 -7.11 -12.07
N ARG A 356 14.16 -8.24 -11.72
CA ARG A 356 13.94 -9.35 -12.68
C ARG A 356 13.08 -8.90 -13.87
N VAL A 357 12.03 -8.13 -13.64
CA VAL A 357 11.20 -7.56 -14.73
C VAL A 357 12.04 -6.64 -15.64
N TYR A 358 12.97 -5.86 -15.08
CA TYR A 358 13.85 -5.02 -15.89
C TYR A 358 14.86 -5.84 -16.70
N ALA A 359 15.39 -6.91 -16.12
CA ALA A 359 16.33 -7.80 -16.81
C ALA A 359 15.70 -8.44 -18.06
N GLU A 360 14.41 -8.81 -18.02
CA GLU A 360 13.67 -9.33 -19.19
C GLU A 360 13.57 -8.33 -20.36
N LEU A 361 13.77 -7.04 -20.12
CA LEU A 361 13.68 -6.00 -21.14
C LEU A 361 15.01 -5.67 -21.81
N ARG A 362 16.11 -6.25 -21.33
CA ARG A 362 17.47 -6.05 -21.85
C ARG A 362 17.88 -7.11 -22.87
N THR A 363 17.12 -8.21 -22.91
CA THR A 363 17.28 -9.26 -23.90
C THR A 363 16.42 -8.96 -25.13
#